data_aa3cf459c866f08bf52c42b48523834b
#
_entry.id   aa3cf459c866f08bf52c42b48523834b
#
_cell.length_a   1.000
_cell.length_b   1.000
_cell.length_c   1.000
_cell.angle_alpha   90.00
_cell.angle_beta   90.00
_cell.angle_gamma   90.00
#
_symmetry.space_group_name_H-M   'P 1'
#
loop_
_entity.id
_entity.type
_entity.pdbx_description
1 polymer ?
#
loop_
_entity_poly.entity_id
_entity_poly.type
_entity_poly.pdbx_seq_one_letter_code
_entity_poly.pdbx_strand_id
1 'polypeptide(L)'
;MASNMILLFPTELEAARLKALRPDLDIRICGIGAVETATEVARILRTERKPLLLCGIAGAYDRNLKKGDVVAVTEERFAYLSSGYNRSYLASMVVEGLPMVRSNTVSHCAMAADGAEIENMEGAALFAMAEAEGVRCGEIRAISNYVGEERSEWDIPLALERLTDTILNLDLEKL
;
A
#
# COMPACT_ATOMS: atom_id res chain seq x y z
N MET A 1 5.21 16.44 18.24
CA MET A 1 4.76 15.18 18.91
C MET A 1 5.16 14.03 18.00
N ALA A 2 5.60 12.90 18.54
CA ALA A 2 5.93 11.74 17.68
C ALA A 2 4.64 11.25 17.01
N SER A 3 4.72 10.89 15.72
CA SER A 3 3.59 10.35 14.97
C SER A 3 3.00 9.15 15.71
N ASN A 4 1.69 9.15 15.89
CA ASN A 4 0.97 8.03 16.52
C ASN A 4 0.73 6.85 15.54
N MET A 5 1.27 6.95 14.33
CA MET A 5 1.15 6.00 13.23
C MET A 5 2.51 5.75 12.59
N ILE A 6 2.74 4.56 12.07
CA ILE A 6 3.90 4.22 11.25
C ILE A 6 3.46 4.18 9.78
N LEU A 7 4.17 4.94 8.94
CA LEU A 7 4.02 4.89 7.49
C LEU A 7 5.02 3.89 6.92
N LEU A 8 4.52 2.89 6.21
CA LEU A 8 5.34 1.86 5.56
C LEU A 8 5.44 2.14 4.07
N PHE A 9 6.64 2.05 3.53
CA PHE A 9 6.88 2.13 2.09
C PHE A 9 7.69 0.92 1.63
N PRO A 10 7.41 0.35 0.45
CA PRO A 10 8.19 -0.76 -0.07
C PRO A 10 9.66 -0.42 -0.30
N THR A 11 9.95 0.82 -0.74
CA THR A 11 11.29 1.26 -1.13
C THR A 11 11.66 2.65 -0.60
N GLU A 12 12.96 2.90 -0.48
CA GLU A 12 13.48 4.24 -0.16
C GLU A 12 13.10 5.27 -1.24
N LEU A 13 13.03 4.85 -2.51
CA LEU A 13 12.62 5.73 -3.62
C LEU A 13 11.20 6.28 -3.39
N GLU A 14 10.26 5.42 -2.98
CA GLU A 14 8.88 5.83 -2.72
C GLU A 14 8.75 6.74 -1.50
N ALA A 15 9.59 6.53 -0.48
CA ALA A 15 9.57 7.29 0.76
C ALA A 15 10.34 8.63 0.69
N ALA A 16 11.29 8.75 -0.24
CA ALA A 16 12.33 9.79 -0.21
C ALA A 16 11.77 11.22 -0.13
N ARG A 17 10.79 11.54 -0.98
CA ARG A 17 10.19 12.89 -1.02
C ARG A 17 9.47 13.22 0.29
N LEU A 18 8.70 12.28 0.84
CA LEU A 18 7.99 12.49 2.10
C LEU A 18 8.95 12.60 3.28
N LYS A 19 9.99 11.76 3.35
CA LYS A 19 11.04 11.85 4.38
C LYS A 19 11.71 13.23 4.39
N ALA A 20 11.98 13.79 3.21
CA ALA A 20 12.60 15.11 3.10
C ALA A 20 11.68 16.24 3.56
N LEU A 21 10.39 16.16 3.27
CA LEU A 21 9.40 17.21 3.59
C LEU A 21 8.85 17.08 5.02
N ARG A 22 8.78 15.88 5.56
CA ARG A 22 8.24 15.57 6.90
C ARG A 22 9.15 14.62 7.67
N PRO A 23 10.33 15.10 8.09
CA PRO A 23 11.29 14.31 8.89
C PRO A 23 10.78 13.96 10.29
N ASP A 24 9.66 14.52 10.70
CA ASP A 24 8.97 14.26 11.97
C ASP A 24 8.08 13.00 11.92
N LEU A 25 7.76 12.47 10.74
CA LEU A 25 6.94 11.27 10.59
C LEU A 25 7.75 10.00 10.82
N ASP A 26 7.12 8.99 11.43
CA ASP A 26 7.71 7.65 11.58
C ASP A 26 7.54 6.88 10.26
N ILE A 27 8.53 6.97 9.39
CA ILE A 27 8.54 6.35 8.06
C ILE A 27 9.55 5.20 8.04
N ARG A 28 9.08 4.01 7.66
CA ARG A 28 9.91 2.79 7.60
C ARG A 28 9.77 2.10 6.24
N ILE A 29 10.82 1.38 5.87
CA ILE A 29 10.84 0.60 4.63
C ILE A 29 10.52 -0.85 4.95
N CYS A 30 9.47 -1.37 4.32
CA CYS A 30 9.04 -2.76 4.55
C CYS A 30 9.60 -3.75 3.53
N GLY A 31 10.27 -3.28 2.47
CA GLY A 31 10.76 -4.12 1.39
C GLY A 31 9.69 -4.43 0.35
N ILE A 32 10.13 -4.96 -0.79
CA ILE A 32 9.26 -5.35 -1.90
C ILE A 32 8.78 -6.78 -1.71
N GLY A 33 7.48 -6.97 -1.85
CA GLY A 33 6.84 -8.28 -1.84
C GLY A 33 6.41 -8.75 -0.45
N ALA A 34 5.56 -9.78 -0.45
CA ALA A 34 4.86 -10.24 0.74
C ALA A 34 5.79 -10.72 1.86
N VAL A 35 6.89 -11.39 1.53
CA VAL A 35 7.81 -11.95 2.53
C VAL A 35 8.57 -10.87 3.26
N GLU A 36 9.13 -9.90 2.53
CA GLU A 36 9.86 -8.77 3.12
C GLU A 36 8.93 -7.92 3.98
N THR A 37 7.75 -7.60 3.46
CA THR A 37 6.72 -6.85 4.19
C THR A 37 6.31 -7.55 5.48
N ALA A 38 5.99 -8.85 5.43
CA ALA A 38 5.61 -9.61 6.62
C ALA A 38 6.75 -9.65 7.65
N THR A 39 8.00 -9.80 7.19
CA THR A 39 9.19 -9.84 8.05
C THR A 39 9.39 -8.52 8.78
N GLU A 40 9.28 -7.39 8.07
CA GLU A 40 9.45 -6.08 8.70
C GLU A 40 8.28 -5.74 9.62
N VAL A 41 7.04 -6.03 9.21
CA VAL A 41 5.86 -5.85 10.07
C VAL A 41 5.99 -6.68 11.35
N ALA A 42 6.42 -7.95 11.27
CA ALA A 42 6.65 -8.78 12.44
C ALA A 42 7.75 -8.19 13.36
N ARG A 43 8.80 -7.58 12.78
CA ARG A 43 9.85 -6.90 13.55
C ARG A 43 9.32 -5.69 14.30
N ILE A 44 8.53 -4.85 13.63
CA ILE A 44 7.88 -3.68 14.22
C ILE A 44 6.97 -4.09 15.38
N LEU A 45 6.06 -5.04 15.13
CA LEU A 45 5.02 -5.43 16.07
C LEU A 45 5.54 -6.14 17.33
N ARG A 46 6.81 -6.56 17.36
CA ARG A 46 7.47 -7.03 18.60
C ARG A 46 7.71 -5.93 19.62
N THR A 47 7.85 -4.69 19.17
CA THR A 47 8.24 -3.56 20.04
C THR A 47 7.20 -2.44 20.07
N GLU A 48 6.37 -2.33 19.05
CA GLU A 48 5.43 -1.22 18.87
C GLU A 48 4.07 -1.72 18.38
N ARG A 49 3.00 -1.10 18.88
CA ARG A 49 1.61 -1.45 18.53
C ARG A 49 0.85 -0.26 17.93
N LYS A 50 1.56 0.60 17.22
CA LYS A 50 0.96 1.73 16.51
C LYS A 50 0.18 1.25 15.27
N PRO A 51 -0.85 1.98 14.83
CA PRO A 51 -1.46 1.77 13.52
C PRO A 51 -0.42 1.84 12.39
N LEU A 52 -0.63 1.03 11.34
CA LEU A 52 0.25 0.94 10.18
C LEU A 52 -0.47 1.43 8.92
N LEU A 53 0.12 2.35 8.18
CA LEU A 53 -0.39 2.79 6.88
C LEU A 53 0.65 2.44 5.81
N LEU A 54 0.30 1.51 4.92
CA LEU A 54 1.13 1.16 3.77
C LEU A 54 0.90 2.17 2.64
N CYS A 55 1.98 2.76 2.15
CA CYS A 55 1.96 3.77 1.11
C CYS A 55 2.89 3.32 -0.02
N GLY A 56 2.43 3.36 -1.25
CA GLY A 56 3.25 2.96 -2.39
C GLY A 56 2.57 3.17 -3.73
N ILE A 57 3.19 2.67 -4.79
CA ILE A 57 2.63 2.69 -6.13
C ILE A 57 1.92 1.37 -6.45
N ALA A 58 1.03 1.39 -7.46
CA ALA A 58 0.28 0.24 -7.91
C ALA A 58 0.05 0.26 -9.42
N GLY A 59 -0.18 -0.93 -10.00
CA GLY A 59 -0.69 -1.10 -11.34
C GLY A 59 -2.22 -1.16 -11.34
N ALA A 60 -2.88 -0.48 -12.27
CA ALA A 60 -4.32 -0.51 -12.40
C ALA A 60 -4.78 -1.54 -13.45
N TYR A 61 -5.74 -2.39 -13.09
CA TYR A 61 -6.55 -3.17 -14.02
C TYR A 61 -7.66 -2.30 -14.60
N ASP A 62 -8.28 -1.46 -13.75
CA ASP A 62 -9.36 -0.58 -14.16
C ASP A 62 -8.81 0.65 -14.90
N ARG A 63 -9.17 0.77 -16.18
CA ARG A 63 -8.78 1.90 -17.05
C ARG A 63 -9.51 3.22 -16.73
N ASN A 64 -10.48 3.22 -15.83
CA ASN A 64 -11.09 4.46 -15.33
C ASN A 64 -10.17 5.18 -14.35
N LEU A 65 -9.31 4.45 -13.63
CA LEU A 65 -8.23 5.02 -12.84
C LEU A 65 -7.15 5.59 -13.76
N LYS A 66 -6.63 6.77 -13.44
CA LYS A 66 -5.59 7.44 -14.21
C LYS A 66 -4.25 7.33 -13.50
N LYS A 67 -3.15 7.33 -14.26
CA LYS A 67 -1.81 7.46 -13.68
C LYS A 67 -1.75 8.74 -12.85
N GLY A 68 -1.28 8.63 -11.62
CA GLY A 68 -1.28 9.70 -10.63
C GLY A 68 -2.51 9.73 -9.71
N ASP A 69 -3.60 9.00 -10.00
CA ASP A 69 -4.70 8.87 -9.05
C ASP A 69 -4.22 8.16 -7.79
N VAL A 70 -4.65 8.66 -6.62
CA VAL A 70 -4.38 8.01 -5.34
C VAL A 70 -5.68 7.40 -4.82
N VAL A 71 -5.60 6.14 -4.40
CA VAL A 71 -6.74 5.33 -3.98
C VAL A 71 -6.52 4.75 -2.59
N ALA A 72 -7.59 4.50 -1.86
CA ALA A 72 -7.60 3.77 -0.59
C ALA A 72 -7.98 2.31 -0.83
N VAL A 73 -7.15 1.38 -0.37
CA VAL A 73 -7.43 -0.05 -0.50
C VAL A 73 -8.29 -0.52 0.67
N THR A 74 -9.40 -1.16 0.35
CA THR A 74 -10.35 -1.69 1.35
C THR A 74 -10.22 -3.19 1.55
N GLU A 75 -9.74 -3.90 0.54
CA GLU A 75 -9.61 -5.35 0.53
C GLU A 75 -8.35 -5.77 -0.24
N GLU A 76 -7.64 -6.72 0.31
CA GLU A 76 -6.46 -7.34 -0.27
C GLU A 76 -6.59 -8.86 -0.32
N ARG A 77 -5.98 -9.48 -1.33
CA ARG A 77 -5.83 -10.94 -1.39
C ARG A 77 -4.58 -11.34 -2.16
N PHE A 78 -4.07 -12.54 -1.87
CA PHE A 78 -2.94 -13.11 -2.60
C PHE A 78 -3.40 -13.74 -3.92
N ALA A 79 -3.30 -13.02 -5.03
CA ALA A 79 -3.81 -13.49 -6.32
C ALA A 79 -3.11 -14.75 -6.89
N TYR A 80 -1.91 -15.06 -6.40
CA TYR A 80 -1.15 -16.23 -6.81
C TYR A 80 -1.51 -17.52 -6.03
N LEU A 81 -2.37 -17.44 -5.03
CA LEU A 81 -2.88 -18.62 -4.35
C LEU A 81 -4.11 -19.17 -5.08
N SER A 82 -4.24 -20.49 -5.12
CA SER A 82 -5.44 -21.13 -5.67
C SER A 82 -6.68 -20.73 -4.84
N SER A 83 -7.85 -20.75 -5.47
CA SER A 83 -9.11 -20.29 -4.87
C SER A 83 -9.46 -20.97 -3.52
N GLY A 84 -8.98 -22.19 -3.29
CA GLY A 84 -9.20 -22.88 -2.01
C GLY A 84 -8.34 -22.36 -0.86
N TYR A 85 -7.32 -21.57 -1.12
CA TYR A 85 -6.38 -21.02 -0.12
C TYR A 85 -6.33 -19.50 -0.12
N ASN A 86 -6.94 -18.87 -1.13
CA ASN A 86 -6.99 -17.43 -1.25
C ASN A 86 -8.21 -16.89 -0.48
N ARG A 87 -7.95 -16.06 0.51
CA ARG A 87 -8.99 -15.33 1.26
C ARG A 87 -8.77 -13.83 1.13
N SER A 88 -9.82 -13.07 1.37
CA SER A 88 -9.74 -11.61 1.47
C SER A 88 -9.31 -11.20 2.87
N TYR A 89 -8.48 -10.16 2.93
CA TYR A 89 -8.10 -9.44 4.13
C TYR A 89 -8.65 -8.02 4.02
N LEU A 90 -9.29 -7.54 5.05
CA LEU A 90 -9.94 -6.23 5.04
C LEU A 90 -9.09 -5.18 5.76
N ALA A 91 -9.06 -3.98 5.20
CA ALA A 91 -8.50 -2.83 5.90
C ALA A 91 -9.30 -2.58 7.18
N SER A 92 -8.62 -2.40 8.29
CA SER A 92 -9.25 -1.96 9.54
C SER A 92 -9.26 -0.43 9.70
N MET A 93 -8.65 0.25 8.74
CA MET A 93 -8.55 1.71 8.65
C MET A 93 -8.58 2.11 7.17
N VAL A 94 -9.56 2.92 6.78
CA VAL A 94 -9.71 3.41 5.40
C VAL A 94 -9.52 4.92 5.40
N VAL A 95 -8.73 5.43 4.46
CA VAL A 95 -8.51 6.86 4.30
C VAL A 95 -9.71 7.47 3.59
N GLU A 96 -10.49 8.25 4.32
CA GLU A 96 -11.67 8.92 3.77
C GLU A 96 -11.32 9.97 2.71
N GLY A 97 -12.21 10.16 1.75
CA GLY A 97 -12.06 11.14 0.67
C GLY A 97 -11.26 10.66 -0.54
N LEU A 98 -10.67 9.46 -0.47
CA LEU A 98 -10.04 8.79 -1.61
C LEU A 98 -11.01 7.79 -2.25
N PRO A 99 -10.92 7.55 -3.58
CA PRO A 99 -11.63 6.45 -4.21
C PRO A 99 -11.24 5.12 -3.55
N MET A 100 -12.23 4.30 -3.23
CA MET A 100 -12.02 2.99 -2.60
C MET A 100 -11.91 1.90 -3.64
N VAL A 101 -10.92 1.03 -3.49
CA VAL A 101 -10.63 -0.07 -4.41
C VAL A 101 -10.31 -1.37 -3.67
N ARG A 102 -10.45 -2.47 -4.39
CA ARG A 102 -9.92 -3.78 -4.01
C ARG A 102 -8.60 -4.00 -4.74
N SER A 103 -7.68 -4.67 -4.09
CA SER A 103 -6.35 -4.91 -4.63
C SER A 103 -5.97 -6.39 -4.61
N ASN A 104 -5.17 -6.79 -5.56
CA ASN A 104 -4.48 -8.07 -5.58
C ASN A 104 -3.02 -7.87 -5.16
N THR A 105 -2.58 -8.63 -4.17
CA THR A 105 -1.15 -8.81 -3.93
C THR A 105 -0.63 -9.90 -4.86
N VAL A 106 0.34 -9.53 -5.69
CA VAL A 106 0.92 -10.39 -6.73
C VAL A 106 2.40 -10.66 -6.46
N SER A 107 2.93 -11.76 -7.01
CA SER A 107 4.36 -12.08 -6.94
C SER A 107 5.17 -11.45 -8.09
N HIS A 108 4.51 -11.08 -9.16
CA HIS A 108 5.02 -10.39 -10.34
C HIS A 108 3.86 -9.65 -11.02
N CYS A 109 4.18 -8.62 -11.79
CA CYS A 109 3.17 -7.84 -12.51
C CYS A 109 2.41 -8.67 -13.56
N ALA A 110 1.24 -8.17 -13.97
CA ALA A 110 0.39 -8.75 -15.01
C ALA A 110 -0.38 -10.03 -14.63
N MET A 111 -0.75 -10.17 -13.36
CA MET A 111 -1.74 -11.18 -12.94
C MET A 111 -3.15 -10.78 -13.39
N ALA A 112 -4.07 -11.75 -13.41
CA ALA A 112 -5.47 -11.47 -13.74
C ALA A 112 -6.14 -10.62 -12.65
N ALA A 113 -7.02 -9.69 -13.06
CA ALA A 113 -7.73 -8.80 -12.14
C ALA A 113 -8.61 -9.53 -11.13
N ASP A 114 -9.33 -10.55 -11.58
CA ASP A 114 -10.21 -11.41 -10.76
C ASP A 114 -11.05 -10.61 -9.75
N GLY A 115 -11.63 -9.50 -10.23
CA GLY A 115 -12.51 -8.62 -9.46
C GLY A 115 -11.81 -7.51 -8.64
N ALA A 116 -10.48 -7.38 -8.71
CA ALA A 116 -9.76 -6.24 -8.15
C ALA A 116 -9.61 -5.11 -9.17
N GLU A 117 -9.46 -3.89 -8.68
CA GLU A 117 -9.25 -2.70 -9.50
C GLU A 117 -7.76 -2.41 -9.74
N ILE A 118 -6.89 -2.85 -8.79
CA ILE A 118 -5.44 -2.62 -8.84
C ILE A 118 -4.65 -3.87 -8.42
N GLU A 119 -3.32 -3.83 -8.63
CA GLU A 119 -2.38 -4.80 -8.06
C GLU A 119 -1.18 -4.11 -7.41
N ASN A 120 -0.65 -4.74 -6.38
CA ASN A 120 0.60 -4.40 -5.72
C ASN A 120 1.33 -5.68 -5.26
N MET A 121 2.40 -5.60 -4.49
CA MET A 121 3.16 -6.78 -4.06
C MET A 121 3.19 -7.00 -2.54
N GLU A 122 2.61 -6.11 -1.73
CA GLU A 122 2.79 -6.05 -0.28
C GLU A 122 1.50 -6.15 0.54
N GLY A 123 0.39 -5.59 0.04
CA GLY A 123 -0.78 -5.24 0.83
C GLY A 123 -1.40 -6.38 1.62
N ALA A 124 -1.61 -7.55 0.99
CA ALA A 124 -2.18 -8.70 1.68
C ALA A 124 -1.30 -9.21 2.83
N ALA A 125 0.03 -9.06 2.72
CA ALA A 125 0.94 -9.44 3.79
C ALA A 125 0.81 -8.52 5.00
N LEU A 126 0.71 -7.19 4.77
CA LEU A 126 0.43 -6.26 5.86
C LEU A 126 -0.91 -6.57 6.53
N PHE A 127 -1.98 -6.71 5.74
CA PHE A 127 -3.33 -6.91 6.29
C PHE A 127 -3.43 -8.24 7.08
N ALA A 128 -2.82 -9.31 6.55
CA ALA A 128 -2.78 -10.60 7.25
C ALA A 128 -2.04 -10.52 8.58
N MET A 129 -0.88 -9.86 8.62
CA MET A 129 -0.10 -9.68 9.84
C MET A 129 -0.82 -8.78 10.86
N ALA A 130 -1.39 -7.68 10.40
CA ALA A 130 -2.12 -6.75 11.26
C ALA A 130 -3.38 -7.40 11.86
N GLU A 131 -4.13 -8.19 11.07
CA GLU A 131 -5.28 -8.97 11.55
C GLU A 131 -4.85 -9.97 12.62
N ALA A 132 -3.80 -10.76 12.35
CA ALA A 132 -3.30 -11.77 13.29
C ALA A 132 -2.83 -11.18 14.62
N GLU A 133 -2.26 -9.97 14.59
CA GLU A 133 -1.74 -9.28 15.75
C GLU A 133 -2.74 -8.29 16.40
N GLY A 134 -3.92 -8.10 15.81
CA GLY A 134 -4.93 -7.17 16.31
C GLY A 134 -4.49 -5.71 16.28
N VAL A 135 -3.72 -5.31 15.25
CA VAL A 135 -3.25 -3.95 15.04
C VAL A 135 -4.02 -3.31 13.88
N ARG A 136 -4.35 -2.03 14.02
CA ARG A 136 -5.03 -1.30 12.93
C ARG A 136 -4.09 -1.11 11.75
N CYS A 137 -4.61 -1.32 10.55
CA CYS A 137 -3.88 -1.06 9.32
C CYS A 137 -4.76 -0.51 8.21
N GLY A 138 -4.14 0.25 7.33
CA GLY A 138 -4.72 0.76 6.10
C GLY A 138 -3.68 0.79 4.99
N GLU A 139 -4.15 1.14 3.79
CA GLU A 139 -3.29 1.19 2.61
C GLU A 139 -3.78 2.25 1.64
N ILE A 140 -2.84 3.02 1.09
CA ILE A 140 -3.06 3.96 -0.01
C ILE A 140 -2.06 3.69 -1.13
N ARG A 141 -2.52 3.75 -2.36
CA ARG A 141 -1.69 3.52 -3.55
C ARG A 141 -1.88 4.61 -4.58
N ALA A 142 -0.77 5.05 -5.18
CA ALA A 142 -0.80 5.90 -6.36
C ALA A 142 -0.62 5.07 -7.62
N ILE A 143 -1.46 5.29 -8.61
CA ILE A 143 -1.41 4.53 -9.87
C ILE A 143 -0.21 4.99 -10.68
N SER A 144 0.74 4.07 -10.93
CA SER A 144 1.92 4.35 -11.74
C SER A 144 1.80 3.85 -13.18
N ASN A 145 1.02 2.80 -13.40
CA ASN A 145 0.91 2.11 -14.68
C ASN A 145 -0.42 1.38 -14.81
N TYR A 146 -0.73 0.96 -16.01
CA TYR A 146 -1.73 -0.07 -16.22
C TYR A 146 -1.09 -1.45 -16.26
N VAL A 147 -1.79 -2.46 -15.74
CA VAL A 147 -1.30 -3.84 -15.77
C VAL A 147 -1.11 -4.28 -17.22
N GLY A 148 0.06 -4.88 -17.50
CA GLY A 148 0.46 -5.28 -18.84
C GLY A 148 1.30 -4.25 -19.60
N GLU A 149 1.50 -3.06 -19.07
CA GLU A 149 2.44 -2.08 -19.65
C GLU A 149 3.89 -2.45 -19.37
N GLU A 150 4.77 -2.13 -20.31
CA GLU A 150 6.21 -2.23 -20.12
C GLU A 150 6.69 -1.19 -19.08
N ARG A 151 7.76 -1.51 -18.36
CA ARG A 151 8.31 -0.64 -17.31
C ARG A 151 8.63 0.79 -17.80
N SER A 152 8.96 0.96 -19.06
CA SER A 152 9.24 2.27 -19.69
C SER A 152 7.99 3.15 -19.84
N GLU A 153 6.80 2.56 -19.77
CA GLU A 153 5.53 3.27 -19.89
C GLU A 153 4.99 3.74 -18.52
N TRP A 154 5.63 3.30 -17.43
CA TRP A 154 5.21 3.64 -16.08
C TRP A 154 5.52 5.09 -15.74
N ASP A 155 4.57 5.81 -15.20
CA ASP A 155 4.77 7.19 -14.73
C ASP A 155 5.00 7.21 -13.19
N ILE A 156 6.13 6.64 -12.80
CA ILE A 156 6.54 6.58 -11.38
C ILE A 156 6.70 7.99 -10.79
N PRO A 157 7.36 8.96 -11.48
CA PRO A 157 7.52 10.31 -10.93
C PRO A 157 6.18 10.97 -10.58
N LEU A 158 5.19 10.90 -11.47
CA LEU A 158 3.86 11.44 -11.22
C LEU A 158 3.17 10.73 -10.04
N ALA A 159 3.22 9.40 -10.01
CA ALA A 159 2.61 8.62 -8.94
C ALA A 159 3.21 8.98 -7.57
N LEU A 160 4.53 9.09 -7.46
CA LEU A 160 5.21 9.45 -6.21
C LEU A 160 4.94 10.89 -5.78
N GLU A 161 4.85 11.83 -6.73
CA GLU A 161 4.44 13.20 -6.46
C GLU A 161 3.04 13.24 -5.85
N ARG A 162 2.07 12.61 -6.51
CA ARG A 162 0.67 12.58 -6.08
C ARG A 162 0.49 11.86 -4.74
N LEU A 163 1.19 10.74 -4.54
CA LEU A 163 1.17 10.02 -3.26
C LEU A 163 1.66 10.93 -2.12
N THR A 164 2.81 11.58 -2.32
CA THR A 164 3.37 12.49 -1.32
C THR A 164 2.42 13.64 -1.02
N ASP A 165 1.90 14.31 -2.06
CA ASP A 165 0.99 15.45 -1.89
C ASP A 165 -0.30 15.02 -1.18
N THR A 166 -0.81 13.82 -1.46
CA THR A 166 -1.95 13.27 -0.74
C THR A 166 -1.64 13.09 0.74
N ILE A 167 -0.52 12.43 1.09
CA ILE A 167 -0.16 12.19 2.50
C ILE A 167 0.06 13.51 3.26
N LEU A 168 0.63 14.52 2.63
CA LEU A 168 0.82 15.84 3.24
C LEU A 168 -0.49 16.55 3.61
N ASN A 169 -1.58 16.22 2.92
CA ASN A 169 -2.92 16.77 3.15
C ASN A 169 -3.80 15.89 4.05
N LEU A 170 -3.33 14.70 4.45
CA LEU A 170 -4.07 13.84 5.38
C LEU A 170 -3.89 14.32 6.82
N ASP A 171 -4.97 14.23 7.59
CA ASP A 171 -4.93 14.34 9.04
C ASP A 171 -4.64 12.95 9.64
N LEU A 172 -3.34 12.62 9.72
CA LEU A 172 -2.88 11.30 10.18
C LEU A 172 -3.23 11.02 11.65
N GLU A 173 -3.63 12.04 12.42
CA GLU A 173 -4.05 11.85 13.82
C GLU A 173 -5.51 11.38 13.93
N LYS A 174 -6.29 11.53 12.85
CA LYS A 174 -7.68 11.09 12.78
C LYS A 174 -7.87 9.71 12.17
N LEU A 175 -6.83 9.16 11.56
CA LEU A 175 -6.81 7.79 11.07
C LEU A 175 -6.46 6.83 12.21
#